data_344f136e9d2ba5d91f29e8f6e0890380
#
_entry.id   344f136e9d2ba5d91f29e8f6e0890380
#
_cell.length_a   1.000
_cell.length_b   1.000
_cell.length_c   1.000
_cell.angle_alpha   90.00
_cell.angle_beta   90.00
_cell.angle_gamma   90.00
#
_symmetry.space_group_name_H-M   'P 1'
#
loop_
_entity.id
_entity.type
_entity.pdbx_description
1 polymer ?
#
loop_
_entity_poly.entity_id
_entity_poly.type
_entity_poly.pdbx_seq_one_letter_code
_entity_poly.pdbx_strand_id
1 'polypeptide(L)'
;RNYPASLTKIMTLYLVFDALKSKKISMNSKFKVSKRATRQPPSKLNLSAGSNITVKNAILALVTKSANDVATVIAENLGKSERNFARLMTRKAKKLGMTRTTFRNASGLPNRGQLSTARDMATLGIAIRKNHPKFFKLFKTKSFIYKGVKYTNHNNLLGSYSGTDGIKTGYTNASGFNLVASVERNGQRIIGVVFGTL
;
A
#
# COMPACT_ATOMS: atom_id res chain seq x y z
N ARG A 1 -8.21 -18.39 -0.55
CA ARG A 1 -8.34 -16.96 -0.79
C ARG A 1 -8.92 -16.28 0.44
N ASN A 2 -8.36 -15.13 0.77
CA ASN A 2 -8.80 -14.33 1.92
C ASN A 2 -8.83 -12.84 1.52
N TYR A 3 -9.45 -12.02 2.36
CA TYR A 3 -9.49 -10.57 2.16
C TYR A 3 -8.12 -9.97 2.54
N PRO A 4 -7.41 -9.28 1.63
CA PRO A 4 -6.09 -8.74 1.91
C PRO A 4 -6.12 -7.52 2.82
N ALA A 5 -7.28 -6.91 3.06
CA ALA A 5 -7.38 -5.65 3.78
C ALA A 5 -6.35 -4.63 3.26
N SER A 6 -5.70 -3.87 4.14
CA SER A 6 -4.71 -2.85 3.76
C SER A 6 -3.40 -3.41 3.17
N LEU A 7 -3.19 -4.73 3.11
CA LEU A 7 -2.10 -5.28 2.29
C LEU A 7 -2.26 -4.93 0.81
N THR A 8 -3.49 -4.66 0.35
CA THR A 8 -3.82 -4.11 -0.97
C THR A 8 -2.97 -2.90 -1.34
N LYS A 9 -2.64 -2.05 -0.36
CA LYS A 9 -1.85 -0.84 -0.57
C LYS A 9 -0.42 -1.11 -1.04
N ILE A 10 0.09 -2.34 -0.88
CA ILE A 10 1.39 -2.74 -1.46
C ILE A 10 1.31 -2.67 -2.99
N MET A 11 0.21 -3.17 -3.60
CA MET A 11 0.01 -3.08 -5.04
C MET A 11 -0.26 -1.64 -5.49
N THR A 12 -0.97 -0.85 -4.69
CA THR A 12 -1.15 0.59 -4.96
C THR A 12 0.20 1.30 -5.02
N LEU A 13 1.08 1.06 -4.05
CA LEU A 13 2.45 1.59 -4.02
C LEU A 13 3.31 1.05 -5.17
N TYR A 14 3.14 -0.23 -5.53
CA TYR A 14 3.83 -0.80 -6.69
C TYR A 14 3.56 0.00 -7.97
N LEU A 15 2.29 0.34 -8.24
CA LEU A 15 1.92 1.14 -9.41
C LEU A 15 2.41 2.59 -9.32
N VAL A 16 2.46 3.18 -8.13
CA VAL A 16 3.10 4.48 -7.90
C VAL A 16 4.59 4.42 -8.24
N PHE A 17 5.28 3.37 -7.79
CA PHE A 17 6.70 3.17 -8.06
C PHE A 17 6.98 2.90 -9.55
N ASP A 18 6.10 2.18 -10.25
CA ASP A 18 6.16 2.05 -11.72
C ASP A 18 6.06 3.42 -12.40
N ALA A 19 5.14 4.28 -11.96
CA ALA A 19 4.96 5.62 -12.52
C ALA A 19 6.17 6.55 -12.23
N LEU A 20 6.76 6.45 -11.04
CA LEU A 20 8.01 7.15 -10.68
C LEU A 20 9.20 6.65 -11.52
N LYS A 21 9.35 5.34 -11.67
CA LYS A 21 10.43 4.71 -12.46
C LYS A 21 10.35 5.10 -13.92
N SER A 22 9.15 5.18 -14.48
CA SER A 22 8.91 5.62 -15.87
C SER A 22 8.87 7.15 -16.05
N LYS A 23 9.18 7.92 -15.00
CA LYS A 23 9.17 9.39 -15.00
C LYS A 23 7.83 10.03 -15.39
N LYS A 24 6.72 9.28 -15.32
CA LYS A 24 5.36 9.82 -15.52
C LYS A 24 4.96 10.77 -14.41
N ILE A 25 5.49 10.58 -13.22
CA ILE A 25 5.37 11.45 -12.05
C ILE A 25 6.72 11.56 -11.36
N SER A 26 6.85 12.58 -10.50
CA SER A 26 7.98 12.77 -9.58
C SER A 26 7.50 12.75 -8.13
N MET A 27 8.41 12.69 -7.17
CA MET A 27 8.10 12.79 -5.74
C MET A 27 7.40 14.11 -5.38
N ASN A 28 7.66 15.17 -6.15
CA ASN A 28 7.08 16.51 -5.95
C ASN A 28 5.77 16.72 -6.74
N SER A 29 5.39 15.79 -7.63
CA SER A 29 4.12 15.86 -8.34
C SER A 29 2.97 15.95 -7.34
N LYS A 30 1.96 16.77 -7.65
CA LYS A 30 0.80 17.01 -6.78
C LYS A 30 -0.39 16.21 -7.29
N PHE A 31 -1.02 15.45 -6.43
CA PHE A 31 -2.27 14.75 -6.67
C PHE A 31 -3.43 15.56 -6.10
N LYS A 32 -4.45 15.79 -6.92
CA LYS A 32 -5.66 16.53 -6.52
C LYS A 32 -6.56 15.63 -5.66
N VAL A 33 -7.06 16.17 -4.58
CA VAL A 33 -7.97 15.50 -3.65
C VAL A 33 -9.42 15.71 -4.06
N SER A 34 -10.13 14.65 -4.37
CA SER A 34 -11.56 14.68 -4.72
C SER A 34 -12.46 14.68 -3.48
N LYS A 35 -13.72 15.10 -3.66
CA LYS A 35 -14.78 14.93 -2.62
C LYS A 35 -14.97 13.46 -2.25
N ARG A 36 -14.83 12.53 -3.20
CA ARG A 36 -14.93 11.08 -2.96
C ARG A 36 -13.82 10.58 -2.02
N ALA A 37 -12.58 11.01 -2.25
CA ALA A 37 -11.44 10.63 -1.41
C ALA A 37 -11.65 11.05 0.05
N THR A 38 -12.16 12.25 0.31
CA THR A 38 -12.38 12.75 1.68
C THR A 38 -13.44 11.98 2.46
N ARG A 39 -14.36 11.29 1.75
CA ARG A 39 -15.43 10.49 2.36
C ARG A 39 -15.02 9.07 2.72
N GLN A 40 -13.76 8.68 2.43
CA GLN A 40 -13.30 7.33 2.78
C GLN A 40 -13.31 7.13 4.29
N PRO A 41 -13.67 5.91 4.76
CA PRO A 41 -13.65 5.60 6.19
C PRO A 41 -12.20 5.55 6.72
N PRO A 42 -12.00 5.66 8.03
CA PRO A 42 -10.68 5.50 8.66
C PRO A 42 -10.02 4.13 8.32
N SER A 43 -8.70 4.04 8.34
CA SER A 43 -7.68 5.06 8.66
C SER A 43 -7.49 6.06 7.52
N LYS A 44 -7.29 7.34 7.83
CA LYS A 44 -7.14 8.41 6.82
C LYS A 44 -6.33 9.61 7.35
N LEU A 45 -5.86 10.48 6.46
CA LEU A 45 -5.23 11.75 6.80
C LEU A 45 -6.21 12.90 7.04
N ASN A 46 -7.50 12.72 6.76
CA ASN A 46 -8.53 13.77 6.76
C ASN A 46 -8.20 14.90 5.78
N LEU A 47 -7.88 14.52 4.54
CA LEU A 47 -7.60 15.49 3.47
C LEU A 47 -8.84 16.34 3.15
N SER A 48 -8.61 17.60 2.77
CA SER A 48 -9.67 18.53 2.33
C SER A 48 -9.91 18.40 0.83
N ALA A 49 -11.17 18.36 0.39
CA ALA A 49 -11.52 18.34 -1.03
C ALA A 49 -10.99 19.60 -1.75
N GLY A 50 -10.50 19.42 -2.98
CA GLY A 50 -9.88 20.48 -3.76
C GLY A 50 -8.42 20.76 -3.41
N SER A 51 -7.91 20.29 -2.27
CA SER A 51 -6.50 20.41 -1.90
C SER A 51 -5.62 19.48 -2.73
N ASN A 52 -4.30 19.58 -2.52
CA ASN A 52 -3.32 18.71 -3.16
C ASN A 52 -2.44 18.03 -2.11
N ILE A 53 -1.98 16.82 -2.45
CA ILE A 53 -0.95 16.11 -1.70
C ILE A 53 0.20 15.73 -2.65
N THR A 54 1.45 15.88 -2.22
CA THR A 54 2.60 15.45 -3.01
C THR A 54 2.68 13.93 -3.07
N VAL A 55 3.24 13.37 -4.14
CA VAL A 55 3.48 11.93 -4.28
C VAL A 55 4.31 11.39 -3.11
N LYS A 56 5.35 12.12 -2.68
CA LYS A 56 6.16 11.78 -1.50
C LYS A 56 5.29 11.60 -0.26
N ASN A 57 4.45 12.58 0.07
CA ASN A 57 3.57 12.51 1.24
C ASN A 57 2.50 11.42 1.10
N ALA A 58 1.98 11.21 -0.12
CA ALA A 58 1.03 10.14 -0.39
C ALA A 58 1.64 8.75 -0.13
N ILE A 59 2.88 8.50 -0.56
CA ILE A 59 3.60 7.26 -0.28
C ILE A 59 3.78 7.07 1.24
N LEU A 60 4.29 8.10 1.93
CA LEU A 60 4.53 8.03 3.38
C LEU A 60 3.23 7.80 4.16
N ALA A 61 2.12 8.43 3.76
CA ALA A 61 0.81 8.21 4.35
C ALA A 61 0.30 6.78 4.17
N LEU A 62 0.51 6.16 3.00
CA LEU A 62 0.15 4.76 2.79
C LEU A 62 1.00 3.82 3.63
N VAL A 63 2.30 4.08 3.70
CA VAL A 63 3.26 3.23 4.41
C VAL A 63 3.01 3.27 5.92
N THR A 64 2.84 4.46 6.51
CA THR A 64 2.73 4.62 7.97
C THR A 64 1.29 4.55 8.44
N LYS A 65 0.45 5.52 8.06
CA LYS A 65 -0.94 5.66 8.52
C LYS A 65 -1.91 4.70 7.82
N SER A 66 -1.49 4.07 6.70
CA SER A 66 -2.41 3.23 5.92
C SER A 66 -3.64 3.99 5.39
N ALA A 67 -3.48 5.25 5.02
CA ALA A 67 -4.56 6.21 4.77
C ALA A 67 -5.44 5.82 3.56
N ASN A 68 -6.74 5.58 3.79
CA ASN A 68 -7.70 5.17 2.76
C ASN A 68 -8.04 6.31 1.80
N ASP A 69 -8.19 7.53 2.31
CA ASP A 69 -8.40 8.74 1.50
C ASP A 69 -7.25 8.94 0.50
N VAL A 70 -6.01 8.77 0.95
CA VAL A 70 -4.82 8.89 0.09
C VAL A 70 -4.75 7.76 -0.94
N ALA A 71 -5.16 6.54 -0.60
CA ALA A 71 -5.23 5.44 -1.57
C ALA A 71 -6.21 5.77 -2.72
N THR A 72 -7.37 6.35 -2.39
CA THR A 72 -8.35 6.81 -3.38
C THR A 72 -7.79 7.96 -4.22
N VAL A 73 -7.11 8.94 -3.60
CA VAL A 73 -6.43 10.03 -4.32
C VAL A 73 -5.45 9.48 -5.35
N ILE A 74 -4.59 8.54 -4.96
CA ILE A 74 -3.63 7.90 -5.88
C ILE A 74 -4.36 7.21 -7.04
N ALA A 75 -5.41 6.46 -6.72
CA ALA A 75 -6.17 5.71 -7.72
C ALA A 75 -6.83 6.62 -8.76
N GLU A 76 -7.40 7.73 -8.33
CA GLU A 76 -8.06 8.69 -9.22
C GLU A 76 -7.06 9.45 -10.09
N ASN A 77 -5.92 9.86 -9.53
CA ASN A 77 -4.90 10.60 -10.29
C ASN A 77 -4.12 9.72 -11.28
N LEU A 78 -3.82 8.47 -10.94
CA LEU A 78 -3.07 7.55 -11.82
C LEU A 78 -3.99 6.72 -12.74
N GLY A 79 -5.21 6.43 -12.30
CA GLY A 79 -6.14 5.56 -13.00
C GLY A 79 -7.33 6.29 -13.63
N LYS A 80 -7.44 7.63 -13.47
CA LYS A 80 -8.62 8.45 -13.80
C LYS A 80 -9.88 8.08 -12.99
N SER A 81 -9.97 6.86 -12.47
CA SER A 81 -10.99 6.39 -11.53
C SER A 81 -10.46 5.23 -10.71
N GLU A 82 -10.99 5.05 -9.51
CA GLU A 82 -10.60 3.92 -8.65
C GLU A 82 -10.94 2.56 -9.30
N ARG A 83 -12.07 2.47 -10.02
CA ARG A 83 -12.44 1.26 -10.76
C ARG A 83 -11.40 0.89 -11.82
N ASN A 84 -10.95 1.87 -12.61
CA ASN A 84 -9.92 1.63 -13.62
C ASN A 84 -8.57 1.31 -12.97
N PHE A 85 -8.21 2.00 -11.89
CA PHE A 85 -6.99 1.72 -11.14
C PHE A 85 -6.99 0.29 -10.57
N ALA A 86 -8.10 -0.18 -10.02
CA ALA A 86 -8.24 -1.57 -9.54
C ALA A 86 -8.08 -2.60 -10.67
N ARG A 87 -8.52 -2.29 -11.91
CA ARG A 87 -8.24 -3.12 -13.09
C ARG A 87 -6.73 -3.13 -13.42
N LEU A 88 -6.05 -1.98 -13.32
CA LEU A 88 -4.59 -1.90 -13.49
C LEU A 88 -3.87 -2.74 -12.44
N MET A 89 -4.27 -2.64 -11.17
CA MET A 89 -3.74 -3.45 -10.07
C MET A 89 -3.89 -4.95 -10.36
N THR A 90 -5.07 -5.39 -10.79
CA THR A 90 -5.34 -6.80 -11.10
C THR A 90 -4.53 -7.29 -12.30
N ARG A 91 -4.40 -6.47 -13.37
CA ARG A 91 -3.54 -6.79 -14.51
C ARG A 91 -2.06 -6.91 -14.09
N LYS A 92 -1.58 -6.00 -13.25
CA LYS A 92 -0.22 -6.06 -12.70
C LYS A 92 -0.03 -7.32 -11.86
N ALA A 93 -0.98 -7.66 -11.00
CA ALA A 93 -0.94 -8.89 -10.20
C ALA A 93 -0.76 -10.13 -11.09
N LYS A 94 -1.57 -10.27 -12.14
CA LYS A 94 -1.45 -11.39 -13.10
C LYS A 94 -0.07 -11.42 -13.77
N LYS A 95 0.47 -10.27 -14.19
CA LYS A 95 1.81 -10.17 -14.79
C LYS A 95 2.94 -10.56 -13.81
N LEU A 96 2.71 -10.43 -12.51
CA LEU A 96 3.64 -10.85 -11.46
C LEU A 96 3.46 -12.32 -11.04
N GLY A 97 2.52 -13.07 -11.64
CA GLY A 97 2.23 -14.46 -11.29
C GLY A 97 1.27 -14.62 -10.11
N MET A 98 0.59 -13.56 -9.67
CA MET A 98 -0.42 -13.60 -8.62
C MET A 98 -1.76 -14.08 -9.20
N THR A 99 -1.85 -15.38 -9.52
CA THR A 99 -2.96 -15.95 -10.30
C THR A 99 -4.28 -16.00 -9.53
N ARG A 100 -4.22 -15.98 -8.20
CA ARG A 100 -5.39 -16.07 -7.31
C ARG A 100 -5.79 -14.74 -6.67
N THR A 101 -5.30 -13.60 -7.22
CA THR A 101 -5.55 -12.26 -6.69
C THR A 101 -6.39 -11.42 -7.63
N THR A 102 -7.39 -10.74 -7.04
CA THR A 102 -8.22 -9.73 -7.71
C THR A 102 -8.34 -8.51 -6.81
N PHE A 103 -8.09 -7.33 -7.35
CA PHE A 103 -8.29 -6.05 -6.66
C PHE A 103 -9.57 -5.37 -7.17
N ARG A 104 -10.30 -4.69 -6.26
CA ARG A 104 -11.53 -3.96 -6.52
C ARG A 104 -11.46 -2.49 -6.11
N ASN A 105 -10.54 -2.15 -5.21
CA ASN A 105 -10.21 -0.78 -4.80
C ASN A 105 -8.73 -0.67 -4.46
N ALA A 106 -8.26 0.56 -4.23
CA ALA A 106 -6.86 0.84 -3.95
C ALA A 106 -6.48 0.75 -2.47
N SER A 107 -7.46 0.72 -1.59
CA SER A 107 -7.26 0.84 -0.14
C SER A 107 -7.26 -0.49 0.61
N GLY A 108 -8.00 -1.48 0.12
CA GLY A 108 -8.27 -2.73 0.84
C GLY A 108 -9.55 -2.70 1.67
N LEU A 109 -10.37 -1.66 1.52
CA LEU A 109 -11.70 -1.59 2.12
C LEU A 109 -12.56 -2.77 1.66
N PRO A 110 -13.53 -3.21 2.46
CA PRO A 110 -14.33 -4.38 2.19
C PRO A 110 -14.96 -4.39 0.80
N ASN A 111 -14.75 -5.49 0.08
CA ASN A 111 -15.39 -5.79 -1.19
C ASN A 111 -15.31 -7.31 -1.41
N ARG A 112 -16.44 -7.98 -1.64
CA ARG A 112 -16.53 -9.43 -1.80
C ARG A 112 -15.63 -9.99 -2.93
N GLY A 113 -15.37 -9.20 -3.96
CA GLY A 113 -14.50 -9.60 -5.07
C GLY A 113 -13.02 -9.26 -4.89
N GLN A 114 -12.61 -8.66 -3.77
CA GLN A 114 -11.22 -8.32 -3.48
C GLN A 114 -10.57 -9.41 -2.65
N LEU A 115 -9.91 -10.35 -3.32
CA LEU A 115 -9.38 -11.56 -2.73
C LEU A 115 -7.91 -11.77 -3.11
N SER A 116 -7.14 -12.38 -2.20
CA SER A 116 -5.75 -12.75 -2.43
C SER A 116 -5.40 -14.06 -1.69
N THR A 117 -4.13 -14.44 -1.71
CA THR A 117 -3.56 -15.55 -0.95
C THR A 117 -2.24 -15.12 -0.32
N ALA A 118 -1.79 -15.83 0.73
CA ALA A 118 -0.49 -15.56 1.35
C ALA A 118 0.65 -15.71 0.31
N ARG A 119 0.59 -16.74 -0.56
CA ARG A 119 1.56 -16.94 -1.64
C ARG A 119 1.61 -15.76 -2.61
N ASP A 120 0.46 -15.28 -3.08
CA ASP A 120 0.40 -14.14 -4.00
C ASP A 120 0.93 -12.86 -3.34
N MET A 121 0.62 -12.64 -2.06
CA MET A 121 1.15 -11.48 -1.34
C MET A 121 2.66 -11.58 -1.07
N ALA A 122 3.20 -12.79 -0.87
CA ALA A 122 4.65 -13.01 -0.82
C ALA A 122 5.29 -12.71 -2.17
N THR A 123 4.68 -13.17 -3.27
CA THR A 123 5.11 -12.85 -4.65
C THR A 123 5.16 -11.33 -4.86
N LEU A 124 4.14 -10.59 -4.39
CA LEU A 124 4.11 -9.13 -4.47
C LEU A 124 5.23 -8.49 -3.62
N GLY A 125 5.45 -8.97 -2.40
CA GLY A 125 6.52 -8.49 -1.52
C GLY A 125 7.91 -8.69 -2.13
N ILE A 126 8.17 -9.84 -2.73
CA ILE A 126 9.41 -10.13 -3.46
C ILE A 126 9.54 -9.21 -4.69
N ALA A 127 8.47 -9.10 -5.47
CA ALA A 127 8.47 -8.31 -6.70
C ALA A 127 8.71 -6.82 -6.46
N ILE A 128 8.07 -6.21 -5.45
CA ILE A 128 8.25 -4.79 -5.15
C ILE A 128 9.66 -4.49 -4.66
N ARG A 129 10.27 -5.40 -3.90
CA ARG A 129 11.68 -5.29 -3.47
C ARG A 129 12.63 -5.41 -4.66
N LYS A 130 12.42 -6.39 -5.54
CA LYS A 130 13.28 -6.66 -6.72
C LYS A 130 13.19 -5.54 -7.76
N ASN A 131 11.97 -5.10 -8.08
CA ASN A 131 11.73 -4.18 -9.21
C ASN A 131 11.86 -2.70 -8.83
N HIS A 132 11.72 -2.38 -7.53
CA HIS A 132 11.74 -1.01 -6.98
C HIS A 132 12.65 -0.86 -5.75
N PRO A 133 13.91 -1.34 -5.77
CA PRO A 133 14.79 -1.37 -4.59
C PRO A 133 15.01 0.03 -3.98
N LYS A 134 15.08 1.08 -4.82
CA LYS A 134 15.22 2.46 -4.37
C LYS A 134 14.04 2.93 -3.53
N PHE A 135 12.81 2.61 -3.94
CA PHE A 135 11.59 3.02 -3.25
C PHE A 135 11.20 2.08 -2.13
N PHE A 136 11.62 0.81 -2.19
CA PHE A 136 11.37 -0.18 -1.15
C PHE A 136 11.84 0.30 0.23
N LYS A 137 12.94 1.06 0.27
CA LYS A 137 13.48 1.65 1.51
C LYS A 137 12.46 2.51 2.28
N LEU A 138 11.41 3.01 1.62
CA LEU A 138 10.37 3.81 2.25
C LEU A 138 9.48 2.99 3.19
N PHE A 139 9.38 1.66 3.01
CA PHE A 139 8.58 0.79 3.88
C PHE A 139 9.12 0.70 5.32
N LYS A 140 10.40 0.99 5.55
CA LYS A 140 10.98 1.03 6.91
C LYS A 140 10.73 2.35 7.66
N THR A 141 9.98 3.30 7.07
CA THR A 141 9.65 4.57 7.72
C THR A 141 8.82 4.33 8.97
N LYS A 142 9.35 4.65 10.14
CA LYS A 142 8.67 4.46 11.43
C LYS A 142 7.56 5.48 11.68
N SER A 143 7.76 6.72 11.23
CA SER A 143 6.75 7.78 11.33
C SER A 143 7.01 8.88 10.32
N PHE A 144 6.01 9.71 10.04
CA PHE A 144 6.18 10.96 9.28
C PHE A 144 5.26 12.05 9.82
N ILE A 145 5.61 13.29 9.54
CA ILE A 145 4.81 14.46 9.95
C ILE A 145 4.11 15.01 8.70
N TYR A 146 2.79 15.19 8.81
CA TYR A 146 2.00 15.83 7.78
C TYR A 146 1.11 16.91 8.39
N LYS A 147 1.27 18.17 7.95
CA LYS A 147 0.55 19.34 8.48
C LYS A 147 0.61 19.43 10.01
N GLY A 148 1.80 19.25 10.59
CA GLY A 148 2.02 19.31 12.04
C GLY A 148 1.61 18.05 12.83
N VAL A 149 0.93 17.08 12.21
CA VAL A 149 0.50 15.84 12.88
C VAL A 149 1.50 14.72 12.60
N LYS A 150 1.98 14.05 13.66
CA LYS A 150 2.84 12.86 13.54
C LYS A 150 2.01 11.60 13.39
N TYR A 151 2.30 10.82 12.36
CA TYR A 151 1.68 9.53 12.07
C TYR A 151 2.73 8.42 12.21
N THR A 152 2.44 7.44 13.06
CA THR A 152 3.31 6.28 13.32
C THR A 152 2.94 5.12 12.42
N ASN A 153 3.93 4.31 12.03
CA ASN A 153 3.72 3.10 11.26
C ASN A 153 3.03 2.03 12.12
N HIS A 154 2.05 1.36 11.55
CA HIS A 154 1.32 0.27 12.22
C HIS A 154 2.13 -1.04 12.29
N ASN A 155 3.26 -1.13 11.59
CA ASN A 155 4.13 -2.31 11.63
C ASN A 155 5.10 -2.23 12.83
N ASN A 156 4.70 -2.78 13.95
CA ASN A 156 5.49 -2.78 15.18
C ASN A 156 6.83 -3.53 15.05
N LEU A 157 6.96 -4.48 14.11
CA LEU A 157 8.22 -5.20 13.87
C LEU A 157 9.36 -4.26 13.46
N LEU A 158 9.08 -3.09 12.88
CA LEU A 158 10.10 -2.08 12.53
C LEU A 158 10.89 -1.56 13.73
N GLY A 159 10.36 -1.72 14.93
CA GLY A 159 11.02 -1.31 16.17
C GLY A 159 11.49 -2.47 17.05
N SER A 160 10.84 -3.63 16.95
CA SER A 160 10.99 -4.76 17.88
C SER A 160 11.72 -5.97 17.29
N TYR A 161 11.84 -6.09 15.96
CA TYR A 161 12.49 -7.24 15.34
C TYR A 161 13.64 -6.79 14.43
N SER A 162 14.88 -7.11 14.81
CA SER A 162 16.09 -6.69 14.11
C SER A 162 16.08 -7.17 12.65
N GLY A 163 16.51 -6.30 11.73
CA GLY A 163 16.55 -6.56 10.29
C GLY A 163 15.23 -6.30 9.57
N THR A 164 14.13 -5.95 10.27
CA THR A 164 12.85 -5.62 9.62
C THR A 164 12.97 -4.31 8.83
N ASP A 165 12.59 -4.35 7.54
CA ASP A 165 12.58 -3.20 6.65
C ASP A 165 11.26 -3.00 5.87
N GLY A 166 10.21 -3.72 6.27
CA GLY A 166 8.86 -3.59 5.69
C GLY A 166 7.91 -4.70 6.14
N ILE A 167 6.74 -4.84 5.53
CA ILE A 167 6.20 -4.06 4.42
C ILE A 167 4.88 -3.41 4.85
N LYS A 168 3.84 -4.22 5.24
CA LYS A 168 2.52 -3.68 5.52
C LYS A 168 1.69 -4.58 6.43
N THR A 169 0.92 -3.96 7.31
CA THR A 169 -0.15 -4.56 8.10
C THR A 169 -1.51 -4.32 7.45
N GLY A 170 -2.50 -5.14 7.78
CA GLY A 170 -3.88 -4.95 7.37
C GLY A 170 -4.86 -5.56 8.36
N TYR A 171 -6.02 -4.93 8.52
CA TYR A 171 -7.09 -5.42 9.35
C TYR A 171 -8.45 -5.02 8.77
N THR A 172 -9.39 -5.93 8.80
CA THR A 172 -10.83 -5.70 8.71
C THR A 172 -11.52 -6.76 9.56
N ASN A 173 -12.75 -6.51 10.01
CA ASN A 173 -13.51 -7.51 10.76
C ASN A 173 -13.62 -8.85 9.99
N ALA A 174 -13.74 -8.79 8.66
CA ALA A 174 -13.88 -9.97 7.82
C ALA A 174 -12.55 -10.69 7.53
N SER A 175 -11.40 -10.03 7.69
CA SER A 175 -10.09 -10.63 7.40
C SER A 175 -9.29 -11.03 8.62
N GLY A 176 -9.60 -10.49 9.80
CA GLY A 176 -8.67 -10.53 10.93
C GLY A 176 -7.41 -9.71 10.65
N PHE A 177 -6.37 -9.91 11.46
CA PHE A 177 -5.08 -9.25 11.28
C PHE A 177 -4.26 -9.92 10.18
N ASN A 178 -3.70 -9.11 9.31
CA ASN A 178 -2.86 -9.53 8.18
C ASN A 178 -1.51 -8.81 8.23
N LEU A 179 -0.46 -9.49 7.79
CA LEU A 179 0.90 -8.94 7.73
C LEU A 179 1.63 -9.46 6.50
N VAL A 180 2.34 -8.58 5.81
CA VAL A 180 3.48 -8.90 4.97
C VAL A 180 4.71 -8.28 5.61
N ALA A 181 5.63 -9.11 6.07
CA ALA A 181 6.89 -8.68 6.67
C ALA A 181 8.07 -8.93 5.73
N SER A 182 9.07 -8.08 5.80
CA SER A 182 10.38 -8.26 5.17
C SER A 182 11.46 -8.08 6.21
N VAL A 183 12.35 -9.05 6.29
CA VAL A 183 13.48 -9.07 7.23
C VAL A 183 14.74 -9.41 6.45
N GLU A 184 15.82 -8.68 6.68
CA GLU A 184 17.15 -8.98 6.13
C GLU A 184 18.15 -9.11 7.27
N ARG A 185 18.87 -10.24 7.30
CA ARG A 185 19.96 -10.51 8.25
C ARG A 185 21.07 -11.26 7.54
N ASN A 186 22.31 -10.89 7.79
CA ASN A 186 23.49 -11.56 7.24
C ASN A 186 23.43 -11.78 5.72
N GLY A 187 22.90 -10.79 4.99
CA GLY A 187 22.73 -10.87 3.52
C GLY A 187 21.57 -11.75 3.06
N GLN A 188 20.89 -12.43 3.95
CA GLN A 188 19.71 -13.24 3.63
C GLN A 188 18.42 -12.46 3.90
N ARG A 189 17.43 -12.61 3.01
CA ARG A 189 16.14 -11.96 3.12
C ARG A 189 14.99 -12.95 3.14
N ILE A 190 14.07 -12.73 4.07
CA ILE A 190 12.83 -13.48 4.18
C ILE A 190 11.65 -12.53 3.98
N ILE A 191 10.67 -12.96 3.18
CA ILE A 191 9.35 -12.33 3.09
C ILE A 191 8.34 -13.28 3.73
N GLY A 192 7.81 -12.88 4.87
CA GLY A 192 6.77 -13.61 5.60
C GLY A 192 5.38 -13.02 5.35
N VAL A 193 4.37 -13.88 5.21
CA VAL A 193 2.97 -13.44 5.05
C VAL A 193 2.05 -14.22 5.97
N VAL A 194 1.26 -13.48 6.74
CA VAL A 194 0.23 -14.03 7.62
C VAL A 194 -1.11 -13.41 7.27
N PHE A 195 -2.16 -14.23 7.24
CA PHE A 195 -3.54 -13.83 7.04
C PHE A 195 -4.43 -14.36 8.16
N GLY A 196 -5.37 -13.52 8.62
CA GLY A 196 -6.49 -13.96 9.43
C GLY A 196 -6.13 -14.38 10.84
N THR A 197 -5.11 -13.79 11.46
CA THR A 197 -4.87 -13.99 12.90
C THR A 197 -5.92 -13.23 13.72
N LEU A 198 -6.33 -13.83 14.83
CA LEU A 198 -7.22 -13.23 15.83
C LEU A 198 -6.48 -12.20 16.68
#